data_b4b5234ac61a9754f57ef25d82f6804d
#
_entry.id   b4b5234ac61a9754f57ef25d82f6804d
#
_cell.length_a   1.000
_cell.length_b   1.000
_cell.length_c   1.000
_cell.angle_alpha   90.00
_cell.angle_beta   90.00
_cell.angle_gamma   90.00
#
_symmetry.space_group_name_H-M   'P 1'
#
loop_
_entity.id
_entity.type
_entity.pdbx_description
1 polymer ?
#
loop_
_entity_poly.entity_id
_entity_poly.type
_entity_poly.pdbx_seq_one_letter_code
_entity_poly.pdbx_strand_id
1 'polypeptide(L)'
;MYKPFIITALLLGALAVLLGAFGAHGLKAYANEQILSTYEAAVKYQFFHVFALALTSFLYKEFPIKGVLLAGKIFIIGICLFSGSLYLLTLLSISGNTQFKWIGAITPIGGLLLIAGWVLLAVTVSRYKR
;
A
#
# COMPACT_ATOMS: atom_id res chain seq x y z
N MET A 1 -7.17 -20.00 3.81
CA MET A 1 -6.32 -18.92 3.28
C MET A 1 -6.70 -18.64 1.83
N TYR A 2 -6.86 -17.39 1.46
CA TYR A 2 -7.18 -16.99 0.09
C TYR A 2 -5.90 -16.78 -0.71
N LYS A 3 -5.54 -17.75 -1.53
CA LYS A 3 -4.26 -17.78 -2.26
C LYS A 3 -3.92 -16.51 -3.06
N PRO A 4 -4.84 -15.85 -3.80
CA PRO A 4 -4.49 -14.64 -4.54
C PRO A 4 -3.95 -13.53 -3.62
N PHE A 5 -4.55 -13.32 -2.45
CA PHE A 5 -4.10 -12.27 -1.54
C PHE A 5 -2.76 -12.56 -0.91
N ILE A 6 -2.51 -13.82 -0.49
CA ILE A 6 -1.22 -14.14 0.12
C ILE A 6 -0.08 -14.05 -0.89
N ILE A 7 -0.29 -14.50 -2.13
CA ILE A 7 0.72 -14.38 -3.19
C ILE A 7 1.00 -12.90 -3.49
N THR A 8 -0.05 -12.09 -3.65
CA THR A 8 0.10 -10.65 -3.86
C THR A 8 0.84 -9.97 -2.70
N ALA A 9 0.50 -10.33 -1.46
CA ALA A 9 1.18 -9.81 -0.28
C ALA A 9 2.68 -10.16 -0.27
N LEU A 10 3.03 -11.40 -0.56
CA LEU A 10 4.43 -11.84 -0.61
C LEU A 10 5.22 -11.11 -1.70
N LEU A 11 4.64 -10.93 -2.89
CA LEU A 11 5.29 -10.20 -3.99
C LEU A 11 5.44 -8.70 -3.68
N LEU A 12 4.41 -8.08 -3.13
CA LEU A 12 4.47 -6.67 -2.71
C LEU A 12 5.44 -6.47 -1.54
N GLY A 13 5.57 -7.46 -0.66
CA GLY A 13 6.54 -7.46 0.43
C GLY A 13 7.97 -7.51 -0.08
N ALA A 14 8.27 -8.42 -1.00
CA ALA A 14 9.58 -8.50 -1.64
C ALA A 14 9.92 -7.19 -2.39
N LEU A 15 8.94 -6.63 -3.11
CA LEU A 15 9.08 -5.34 -3.79
C LEU A 15 9.35 -4.20 -2.80
N ALA A 16 8.66 -4.17 -1.65
CA ALA A 16 8.87 -3.15 -0.62
C ALA A 16 10.30 -3.19 -0.05
N VAL A 17 10.85 -4.38 0.17
CA VAL A 17 12.24 -4.54 0.61
C VAL A 17 13.21 -4.05 -0.46
N LEU A 18 12.99 -4.41 -1.72
CA LEU A 18 13.82 -3.96 -2.84
C LEU A 18 13.81 -2.43 -2.97
N LEU A 19 12.62 -1.82 -2.94
CA LEU A 19 12.46 -0.37 -3.03
C LEU A 19 13.04 0.35 -1.80
N GLY A 20 12.89 -0.22 -0.61
CA GLY A 20 13.49 0.29 0.62
C GLY A 20 15.02 0.30 0.56
N ALA A 21 15.62 -0.78 0.09
CA ALA A 21 17.06 -0.88 -0.10
C ALA A 21 17.57 0.12 -1.16
N PHE A 22 16.86 0.27 -2.27
CA PHE A 22 17.18 1.28 -3.29
C PHE A 22 17.12 2.70 -2.71
N GLY A 23 16.12 3.03 -1.91
CA GLY A 23 16.00 4.33 -1.25
C GLY A 23 17.15 4.63 -0.32
N ALA A 24 17.62 3.63 0.44
CA ALA A 24 18.70 3.79 1.39
C ALA A 24 20.08 3.97 0.72
N HIS A 25 20.29 3.44 -0.46
CA HIS A 25 21.60 3.42 -1.14
C HIS A 25 21.64 4.25 -2.42
N GLY A 26 20.75 3.99 -3.39
CA GLY A 26 20.78 4.62 -4.70
C GLY A 26 20.17 6.02 -4.73
N LEU A 27 19.01 6.17 -4.08
CA LEU A 27 18.22 7.40 -4.15
C LEU A 27 18.82 8.56 -3.37
N LYS A 28 19.56 8.29 -2.29
CA LYS A 28 20.21 9.31 -1.44
C LYS A 28 21.10 10.27 -2.21
N ALA A 29 21.73 9.80 -3.28
CA ALA A 29 22.63 10.62 -4.10
C ALA A 29 21.90 11.69 -4.92
N TYR A 30 20.60 11.51 -5.17
CA TYR A 30 19.80 12.33 -6.11
C TYR A 30 18.63 13.05 -5.45
N ALA A 31 18.34 12.78 -4.18
CA ALA A 31 17.16 13.28 -3.49
C ALA A 31 17.53 14.08 -2.25
N ASN A 32 16.82 15.19 -2.02
CA ASN A 32 16.89 15.92 -0.76
C ASN A 32 16.06 15.20 0.33
N GLU A 33 16.14 15.70 1.57
CA GLU A 33 15.43 15.12 2.73
C GLU A 33 13.90 15.04 2.51
N GLN A 34 13.30 16.03 1.88
CA GLN A 34 11.87 16.06 1.59
C GLN A 34 11.47 14.93 0.63
N ILE A 35 12.22 14.74 -0.43
CA ILE A 35 11.99 13.70 -1.44
C ILE A 35 12.22 12.30 -0.81
N LEU A 36 13.27 12.14 -0.01
CA LEU A 36 13.54 10.90 0.71
C LEU A 36 12.41 10.56 1.68
N SER A 37 11.92 11.53 2.45
CA SER A 37 10.80 11.34 3.38
C SER A 37 9.53 10.88 2.65
N THR A 38 9.23 11.45 1.49
CA THR A 38 8.10 11.05 0.64
C THR A 38 8.25 9.61 0.16
N TYR A 39 9.45 9.24 -0.29
CA TYR A 39 9.75 7.89 -0.73
C TYR A 39 9.67 6.86 0.40
N GLU A 40 10.24 7.18 1.56
CA GLU A 40 10.20 6.32 2.75
C GLU A 40 8.75 6.10 3.23
N ALA A 41 7.90 7.11 3.15
CA ALA A 41 6.47 6.95 3.43
C ALA A 41 5.81 5.95 2.48
N ALA A 42 6.13 6.01 1.18
CA ALA A 42 5.61 5.05 0.20
C ALA A 42 5.98 3.60 0.56
N VAL A 43 7.25 3.34 0.86
CA VAL A 43 7.76 2.02 1.24
C VAL A 43 7.13 1.54 2.55
N LYS A 44 7.08 2.40 3.56
CA LYS A 44 6.54 2.09 4.88
C LYS A 44 5.07 1.68 4.83
N TYR A 45 4.23 2.47 4.16
CA TYR A 45 2.80 2.18 4.07
C TYR A 45 2.51 0.99 3.16
N GLN A 46 3.29 0.77 2.10
CA GLN A 46 3.24 -0.47 1.34
C GLN A 46 3.51 -1.67 2.24
N PHE A 47 4.58 -1.63 3.01
CA PHE A 47 4.98 -2.75 3.86
C PHE A 47 3.95 -3.04 4.96
N PHE A 48 3.40 -2.03 5.63
CA PHE A 48 2.33 -2.23 6.62
C PHE A 48 1.11 -2.91 6.02
N HIS A 49 0.71 -2.52 4.80
CA HIS A 49 -0.49 -3.05 4.18
C HIS A 49 -0.27 -4.39 3.47
N VAL A 50 0.97 -4.79 3.23
CA VAL A 50 1.31 -6.18 2.90
C VAL A 50 0.87 -7.12 4.03
N PHE A 51 1.12 -6.76 5.29
CA PHE A 51 0.65 -7.54 6.44
C PHE A 51 -0.88 -7.51 6.57
N ALA A 52 -1.51 -6.37 6.32
CA ALA A 52 -2.96 -6.28 6.30
C ALA A 52 -3.59 -7.22 5.26
N LEU A 53 -3.00 -7.27 4.06
CA LEU A 53 -3.45 -8.15 2.99
C LEU A 53 -3.22 -9.64 3.32
N ALA A 54 -2.06 -9.97 3.90
CA ALA A 54 -1.77 -11.31 4.38
C ALA A 54 -2.76 -11.75 5.48
N LEU A 55 -3.01 -10.87 6.46
CA LEU A 55 -4.03 -11.10 7.50
C LEU A 55 -5.40 -11.35 6.88
N THR A 56 -5.82 -10.54 5.91
CA THR A 56 -7.09 -10.70 5.21
C THR A 56 -7.19 -12.05 4.51
N SER A 57 -6.08 -12.54 3.93
CA SER A 57 -6.00 -13.86 3.32
C SER A 57 -6.28 -14.99 4.33
N PHE A 58 -5.71 -14.88 5.53
CA PHE A 58 -5.94 -15.87 6.61
C PHE A 58 -7.35 -15.74 7.19
N LEU A 59 -7.82 -14.53 7.44
CA LEU A 59 -9.16 -14.29 7.96
C LEU A 59 -10.25 -14.85 7.03
N TYR A 60 -10.03 -14.87 5.74
CA TYR A 60 -10.99 -15.45 4.81
C TYR A 60 -11.23 -16.95 5.04
N LYS A 61 -10.29 -17.67 5.66
CA LYS A 61 -10.49 -19.07 6.05
C LYS A 61 -11.56 -19.20 7.16
N GLU A 62 -11.53 -18.29 8.13
CA GLU A 62 -12.46 -18.29 9.26
C GLU A 62 -13.77 -17.56 8.95
N PHE A 63 -13.70 -16.58 8.08
CA PHE A 63 -14.80 -15.70 7.69
C PHE A 63 -14.93 -15.66 6.15
N PRO A 64 -15.46 -16.74 5.51
CA PRO A 64 -15.49 -16.84 4.04
C PRO A 64 -16.62 -16.02 3.43
N ILE A 65 -16.65 -14.74 3.67
CA ILE A 65 -17.70 -13.79 3.25
C ILE A 65 -17.16 -12.69 2.34
N LYS A 66 -18.05 -12.16 1.52
CA LYS A 66 -17.71 -11.13 0.50
C LYS A 66 -17.04 -9.89 1.08
N GLY A 67 -17.38 -9.49 2.31
CA GLY A 67 -16.80 -8.33 2.96
C GLY A 67 -15.29 -8.47 3.20
N VAL A 68 -14.81 -9.66 3.55
CA VAL A 68 -13.36 -9.93 3.71
C VAL A 68 -12.65 -9.86 2.35
N LEU A 69 -13.25 -10.42 1.29
CA LEU A 69 -12.67 -10.31 -0.05
C LEU A 69 -12.65 -8.86 -0.56
N LEU A 70 -13.70 -8.10 -0.27
CA LEU A 70 -13.77 -6.68 -0.64
C LEU A 70 -12.68 -5.86 0.08
N ALA A 71 -12.49 -6.09 1.38
CA ALA A 71 -11.42 -5.43 2.14
C ALA A 71 -10.03 -5.70 1.54
N GLY A 72 -9.74 -6.94 1.18
CA GLY A 72 -8.47 -7.29 0.53
C GLY A 72 -8.27 -6.60 -0.82
N LYS A 73 -9.31 -6.52 -1.65
CA LYS A 73 -9.26 -5.77 -2.92
C LYS A 73 -9.01 -4.27 -2.68
N ILE A 74 -9.68 -3.69 -1.68
CA ILE A 74 -9.50 -2.29 -1.29
C ILE A 74 -8.07 -2.04 -0.82
N PHE A 75 -7.44 -2.94 -0.06
CA PHE A 75 -6.04 -2.83 0.32
C PHE A 75 -5.12 -2.82 -0.90
N ILE A 76 -5.31 -3.70 -1.87
CA ILE A 76 -4.50 -3.72 -3.10
C ILE A 76 -4.60 -2.39 -3.85
N ILE A 77 -5.82 -1.91 -4.10
CA ILE A 77 -6.05 -0.64 -4.78
C ILE A 77 -5.46 0.52 -3.97
N GLY A 78 -5.67 0.53 -2.67
CA GLY A 78 -5.14 1.54 -1.76
C GLY A 78 -3.61 1.59 -1.76
N ILE A 79 -2.92 0.45 -1.75
CA ILE A 79 -1.45 0.38 -1.87
C ILE A 79 -1.00 0.98 -3.21
N CYS A 80 -1.64 0.59 -4.31
CA CYS A 80 -1.29 1.10 -5.64
C CYS A 80 -1.48 2.62 -5.73
N LEU A 81 -2.58 3.15 -5.23
CA LEU A 81 -2.85 4.59 -5.28
C LEU A 81 -2.02 5.38 -4.29
N PHE A 82 -1.87 4.91 -3.06
CA PHE A 82 -1.10 5.61 -2.03
C PHE A 82 0.40 5.54 -2.29
N SER A 83 0.98 4.35 -2.19
CA SER A 83 2.43 4.17 -2.37
C SER A 83 2.85 4.39 -3.82
N GLY A 84 2.08 3.96 -4.78
CA GLY A 84 2.36 4.17 -6.20
C GLY A 84 2.43 5.65 -6.59
N SER A 85 1.51 6.49 -6.09
CA SER A 85 1.55 7.93 -6.33
C SER A 85 2.76 8.60 -5.70
N LEU A 86 3.16 8.18 -4.50
CA LEU A 86 4.35 8.71 -3.81
C LEU A 86 5.65 8.30 -4.51
N TYR A 87 5.75 7.06 -5.02
CA TYR A 87 6.89 6.64 -5.83
C TYR A 87 7.00 7.48 -7.11
N LEU A 88 5.87 7.70 -7.78
CA LEU A 88 5.84 8.50 -9.00
C LEU A 88 6.19 9.96 -8.73
N LEU A 89 5.68 10.56 -7.65
CA LEU A 89 6.06 11.91 -7.22
C LEU A 89 7.56 12.03 -6.95
N THR A 90 8.15 11.02 -6.30
CA THR A 90 9.59 10.97 -6.04
C THR A 90 10.39 11.02 -7.35
N LEU A 91 10.04 10.17 -8.31
CA LEU A 91 10.72 10.12 -9.62
C LEU A 91 10.59 11.44 -10.39
N LEU A 92 9.40 12.03 -10.41
CA LEU A 92 9.15 13.30 -11.07
C LEU A 92 9.90 14.44 -10.39
N SER A 93 9.99 14.45 -9.06
CA SER A 93 10.71 15.46 -8.30
C SER A 93 12.23 15.41 -8.57
N ILE A 94 12.80 14.20 -8.67
CA ILE A 94 14.22 14.00 -8.99
C ILE A 94 14.54 14.46 -10.42
N SER A 95 13.63 14.21 -11.36
CA SER A 95 13.80 14.65 -12.77
C SER A 95 13.55 16.15 -12.99
N GLY A 96 13.21 16.89 -11.94
CA GLY A 96 12.92 18.32 -12.03
C GLY A 96 11.57 18.65 -12.67
N ASN A 97 10.70 17.67 -12.87
CA ASN A 97 9.40 17.85 -13.49
C ASN A 97 8.37 18.27 -12.45
N THR A 98 7.90 19.50 -12.52
CA THR A 98 6.90 20.08 -11.60
C THR A 98 5.48 20.13 -12.16
N GLN A 99 5.27 19.71 -13.41
CA GLN A 99 3.97 19.80 -14.09
C GLN A 99 2.93 18.81 -13.56
N PHE A 100 3.36 17.70 -12.92
CA PHE A 100 2.52 16.62 -12.46
C PHE A 100 2.26 16.63 -10.94
N LYS A 101 2.25 17.82 -10.32
CA LYS A 101 1.92 17.95 -8.88
C LYS A 101 0.52 17.46 -8.51
N TRP A 102 -0.40 17.40 -9.47
CA TRP A 102 -1.74 16.83 -9.29
C TRP A 102 -1.72 15.35 -8.88
N ILE A 103 -0.65 14.61 -9.15
CA ILE A 103 -0.47 13.23 -8.68
C ILE A 103 -0.50 13.17 -7.15
N GLY A 104 -0.05 14.22 -6.46
CA GLY A 104 -0.18 14.35 -5.01
C GLY A 104 -1.62 14.33 -4.50
N ALA A 105 -2.60 14.66 -5.33
CA ALA A 105 -4.01 14.55 -4.99
C ALA A 105 -4.54 13.11 -5.00
N ILE A 106 -3.84 12.18 -5.66
CA ILE A 106 -4.18 10.75 -5.67
C ILE A 106 -3.82 10.09 -4.35
N THR A 107 -2.75 10.51 -3.70
CA THR A 107 -2.27 9.94 -2.44
C THR A 107 -3.33 9.95 -1.34
N PRO A 108 -4.05 11.05 -1.04
CA PRO A 108 -5.13 11.05 -0.06
C PRO A 108 -6.26 10.08 -0.39
N ILE A 109 -6.60 9.91 -1.65
CA ILE A 109 -7.61 8.93 -2.10
C ILE A 109 -7.15 7.52 -1.75
N GLY A 110 -5.89 7.19 -2.06
CA GLY A 110 -5.29 5.92 -1.66
C GLY A 110 -5.31 5.71 -0.14
N GLY A 111 -4.96 6.73 0.63
CA GLY A 111 -5.02 6.71 2.10
C GLY A 111 -6.41 6.44 2.65
N LEU A 112 -7.44 7.08 2.10
CA LEU A 112 -8.84 6.84 2.47
C LEU A 112 -9.26 5.40 2.16
N LEU A 113 -8.82 4.83 1.05
CA LEU A 113 -9.08 3.43 0.72
C LEU A 113 -8.41 2.49 1.72
N LEU A 114 -7.17 2.76 2.13
CA LEU A 114 -6.50 1.96 3.14
C LEU A 114 -7.25 1.98 4.48
N ILE A 115 -7.69 3.15 4.91
CA ILE A 115 -8.55 3.30 6.12
C ILE A 115 -9.85 2.53 5.95
N ALA A 116 -10.51 2.68 4.81
CA ALA A 116 -11.76 1.98 4.51
C ALA A 116 -11.58 0.45 4.53
N GLY A 117 -10.46 -0.06 4.03
CA GLY A 117 -10.11 -1.48 4.08
C GLY A 117 -10.06 -2.01 5.51
N TRP A 118 -9.38 -1.30 6.42
CA TRP A 118 -9.29 -1.67 7.83
C TRP A 118 -10.66 -1.64 8.53
N VAL A 119 -11.42 -0.56 8.34
CA VAL A 119 -12.76 -0.41 8.95
C VAL A 119 -13.71 -1.48 8.41
N LEU A 120 -13.72 -1.70 7.11
CA LEU A 120 -14.56 -2.75 6.49
C LEU A 120 -14.22 -4.13 7.04
N LEU A 121 -12.93 -4.45 7.16
CA LEU A 121 -12.48 -5.73 7.70
C LEU A 121 -12.96 -5.91 9.13
N ALA A 122 -12.77 -4.90 9.99
CA ALA A 122 -13.20 -4.92 11.38
C ALA A 122 -14.72 -5.10 11.51
N VAL A 123 -15.51 -4.31 10.77
CA VAL A 123 -16.98 -4.41 10.78
C VAL A 123 -17.47 -5.76 10.25
N THR A 124 -16.82 -6.25 9.21
CA THR A 124 -17.20 -7.53 8.60
C THR A 124 -16.97 -8.70 9.56
N VAL A 125 -15.83 -8.71 10.23
CA VAL A 125 -15.51 -9.76 11.21
C VAL A 125 -16.41 -9.66 12.46
N SER A 126 -16.66 -8.44 12.96
CA SER A 126 -17.50 -8.24 14.15
C SER A 126 -18.96 -8.63 13.96
N ARG A 127 -19.47 -8.53 12.73
CA ARG A 127 -20.88 -8.87 12.40
C ARG A 127 -21.07 -10.32 11.95
N TYR A 128 -20.01 -11.07 11.79
CA TYR A 128 -20.12 -12.45 11.37
C TYR A 128 -20.75 -13.30 12.48
N LYS A 129 -21.90 -13.88 12.15
CA LYS A 129 -22.57 -14.86 13.00
C LYS A 129 -22.29 -16.24 12.41
N ARG A 130 -21.75 -17.14 13.25
CA ARG A 130 -21.59 -18.55 12.90
C ARG A 130 -22.95 -19.23 12.82
#